data_29574b0645b1facede21f982ad2b66cb
#
_entry.id   29574b0645b1facede21f982ad2b66cb
#
_cell.length_a   1.000
_cell.length_b   1.000
_cell.length_c   1.000
_cell.angle_alpha   90.00
_cell.angle_beta   90.00
_cell.angle_gamma   90.00
#
_symmetry.space_group_name_H-M   'P 1'
#
loop_
_entity.id
_entity.type
_entity.pdbx_description
1 polymer ?
#
loop_
_entity_poly.entity_id
_entity_poly.type
_entity_poly.pdbx_seq_one_letter_code
_entity_poly.pdbx_strand_id
1 'polypeptide(L)'
;MSELGKLRGFKGLRHILSLAALAWLVSGSASFAYTPNDPVVTKMVDRGIEYLENLGPEAFPGEPSQFNGIAGETVLAAYAHHKCRHDPEHPVVKRGLDIARGIVAALPNRGEQGAKRNYEMTMCVLLFAEVDAERYKSELKTIQSHLMEWQFPNGAFGYYGDTEGDVSQTQYALLAIWTLDRNGIPMDYSRVVDSAQWLLRVQDVNGSWPYKGKDPGVGRPNLAQYHPNISMGLAGGSSLLIAGDALRLWGETVDDEDPGIPGFPKAIKVYKEDTNTVRRRRVAMSEEPIKRSIAALNAWRQSHPYKRTSMLDWYYYQLYSLERFESFYEIANGLPKDSSPAWYNQGVDELRSFQGADGGWTDPANTRGPVSTAFALLFLIRSTQKTIFTLSQGSLQGGYGLPKDTTDIRVEGTQIKGRPIAAQVTDMLDILEKDGAGETEGKSLPDDLELDQDPVARAAQLDRLERLVRGSRSWQARRVAAQLLGRSDELRVVPALIYALSDPDESVRRYARDGLRFLSRKFDGFGMPDRPNQAEIEQAQQAWRDWYRTVNPKHVFLDYDL
;
A
#
# COMPACT_ATOMS: atom_id res chain seq x y z
N MET A 1 -27.29 -70.41 43.36
CA MET A 1 -25.97 -70.92 43.77
C MET A 1 -25.01 -70.48 42.69
N SER A 2 -24.20 -69.54 43.04
CA SER A 2 -22.75 -69.33 42.95
C SER A 2 -22.23 -69.26 41.50
N GLU A 3 -21.46 -68.31 41.08
CA GLU A 3 -20.39 -67.57 41.75
C GLU A 3 -20.10 -66.24 41.04
N LEU A 4 -19.87 -65.24 41.83
CA LEU A 4 -19.23 -64.01 41.49
C LEU A 4 -17.70 -64.24 41.45
N GLY A 5 -17.03 -63.88 40.37
CA GLY A 5 -15.58 -64.05 40.26
C GLY A 5 -14.90 -63.07 39.28
N LYS A 6 -14.53 -61.90 39.78
CA LYS A 6 -13.38 -61.08 39.40
C LYS A 6 -13.23 -60.56 37.96
N LEU A 7 -13.60 -59.31 37.76
CA LEU A 7 -13.00 -58.40 36.78
C LEU A 7 -12.34 -57.22 37.51
N ARG A 8 -11.05 -57.41 37.82
CA ARG A 8 -10.10 -56.32 38.11
C ARG A 8 -9.17 -56.25 36.91
N GLY A 9 -9.25 -55.16 36.15
CA GLY A 9 -8.22 -54.90 35.11
C GLY A 9 -8.70 -54.01 33.95
N PHE A 10 -9.37 -52.89 34.21
CA PHE A 10 -9.68 -51.91 33.14
C PHE A 10 -9.60 -50.47 33.63
N LYS A 11 -8.60 -50.13 34.46
CA LYS A 11 -8.33 -48.71 34.78
C LYS A 11 -7.19 -48.07 33.97
N GLY A 12 -6.41 -48.82 33.23
CA GLY A 12 -5.29 -48.31 32.44
C GLY A 12 -5.65 -47.85 31.03
N LEU A 13 -6.75 -48.32 30.45
CA LEU A 13 -7.09 -48.03 29.06
C LEU A 13 -7.84 -46.67 28.86
N ARG A 14 -8.46 -46.15 29.92
CA ARG A 14 -9.15 -44.85 29.88
C ARG A 14 -8.18 -43.65 29.86
N HIS A 15 -7.02 -43.76 30.44
CA HIS A 15 -6.02 -42.68 30.46
C HIS A 15 -5.19 -42.61 29.18
N ILE A 16 -5.00 -43.70 28.45
CA ILE A 16 -4.29 -43.72 27.17
C ILE A 16 -5.17 -43.17 26.05
N LEU A 17 -6.48 -43.42 26.07
CA LEU A 17 -7.42 -42.81 25.12
C LEU A 17 -7.66 -41.32 25.39
N SER A 18 -7.57 -40.87 26.64
CA SER A 18 -7.68 -39.45 26.97
C SER A 18 -6.45 -38.63 26.58
N LEU A 19 -5.26 -39.22 26.64
CA LEU A 19 -4.00 -38.60 26.20
C LEU A 19 -3.89 -38.57 24.67
N ALA A 20 -4.38 -39.60 23.97
CA ALA A 20 -4.43 -39.60 22.51
C ALA A 20 -5.47 -38.62 21.96
N ALA A 21 -6.62 -38.44 22.62
CA ALA A 21 -7.61 -37.44 22.26
C ALA A 21 -7.15 -36.00 22.56
N LEU A 22 -6.34 -35.80 23.63
CA LEU A 22 -5.72 -34.50 23.91
C LEU A 22 -4.58 -34.18 22.93
N ALA A 23 -3.85 -35.17 22.46
CA ALA A 23 -2.79 -35.01 21.45
C ALA A 23 -3.37 -34.70 20.04
N TRP A 24 -4.60 -35.14 19.75
CA TRP A 24 -5.30 -34.82 18.52
C TRP A 24 -5.97 -33.43 18.53
N LEU A 25 -6.23 -32.85 19.70
CA LEU A 25 -6.75 -31.49 19.86
C LEU A 25 -5.66 -30.41 19.88
N VAL A 26 -4.37 -30.79 19.93
CA VAL A 26 -3.24 -29.84 19.90
C VAL A 26 -2.51 -29.84 18.55
N SER A 27 -2.89 -30.71 17.61
CA SER A 27 -2.49 -30.57 16.20
C SER A 27 -3.45 -29.64 15.42
N GLY A 28 -3.87 -28.54 16.03
CA GLY A 28 -4.30 -27.38 15.31
C GLY A 28 -3.10 -26.92 14.49
N SER A 29 -3.18 -27.05 13.17
CA SER A 29 -2.25 -26.40 12.24
C SER A 29 -2.04 -25.00 12.76
N ALA A 30 -0.81 -24.65 13.18
CA ALA A 30 -0.48 -23.27 13.47
C ALA A 30 -0.75 -22.50 12.18
N SER A 31 -1.91 -21.87 12.11
CA SER A 31 -2.23 -20.95 11.03
C SER A 31 -1.24 -19.81 11.18
N PHE A 32 -0.27 -19.74 10.30
CA PHE A 32 0.65 -18.62 10.26
C PHE A 32 -0.16 -17.35 9.99
N ALA A 33 0.00 -16.36 10.85
CA ALA A 33 -0.61 -15.05 10.67
C ALA A 33 0.31 -14.22 9.78
N TYR A 34 0.05 -14.23 8.47
CA TYR A 34 0.84 -13.44 7.51
C TYR A 34 0.36 -11.99 7.44
N THR A 35 1.33 -11.11 7.26
CA THR A 35 1.11 -9.72 6.86
C THR A 35 1.92 -9.43 5.59
N PRO A 36 1.64 -8.36 4.85
CA PRO A 36 2.46 -7.98 3.69
C PRO A 36 3.95 -7.77 3.99
N ASN A 37 4.29 -7.49 5.25
CA ASN A 37 5.67 -7.26 5.69
C ASN A 37 6.33 -8.52 6.28
N ASP A 38 5.63 -9.65 6.30
CA ASP A 38 6.19 -10.91 6.76
C ASP A 38 7.37 -11.33 5.86
N PRO A 39 8.50 -11.83 6.43
CA PRO A 39 9.67 -12.25 5.65
C PRO A 39 9.35 -13.30 4.57
N VAL A 40 8.38 -14.19 4.81
CA VAL A 40 7.95 -15.19 3.82
C VAL A 40 7.27 -14.49 2.65
N VAL A 41 6.37 -13.55 2.93
CA VAL A 41 5.65 -12.77 1.90
C VAL A 41 6.62 -11.88 1.13
N THR A 42 7.49 -11.15 1.84
CA THR A 42 8.51 -10.30 1.22
C THR A 42 9.39 -11.09 0.25
N LYS A 43 9.88 -12.27 0.67
CA LYS A 43 10.68 -13.13 -0.21
C LYS A 43 9.92 -13.60 -1.45
N MET A 44 8.63 -13.91 -1.33
CA MET A 44 7.79 -14.28 -2.47
C MET A 44 7.62 -13.08 -3.43
N VAL A 45 7.40 -11.90 -2.87
CA VAL A 45 7.29 -10.64 -3.64
C VAL A 45 8.58 -10.34 -4.37
N ASP A 46 9.73 -10.40 -3.69
CA ASP A 46 11.04 -10.14 -4.30
C ASP A 46 11.31 -11.06 -5.49
N ARG A 47 11.07 -12.36 -5.35
CA ARG A 47 11.22 -13.32 -6.44
C ARG A 47 10.25 -13.07 -7.60
N GLY A 48 9.01 -12.68 -7.30
CA GLY A 48 8.03 -12.35 -8.34
C GLY A 48 8.39 -11.08 -9.11
N ILE A 49 8.98 -10.10 -8.45
CA ILE A 49 9.50 -8.89 -9.07
C ILE A 49 10.70 -9.22 -9.94
N GLU A 50 11.67 -9.98 -9.42
CA GLU A 50 12.83 -10.44 -10.17
C GLU A 50 12.40 -11.20 -11.44
N TYR A 51 11.37 -12.03 -11.35
CA TYR A 51 10.77 -12.66 -12.54
C TYR A 51 10.31 -11.63 -13.57
N LEU A 52 9.56 -10.58 -13.16
CA LEU A 52 9.09 -9.54 -14.09
C LEU A 52 10.24 -8.71 -14.68
N GLU A 53 11.30 -8.48 -13.94
CA GLU A 53 12.50 -7.74 -14.36
C GLU A 53 13.32 -8.52 -15.39
N ASN A 54 13.36 -9.85 -15.26
CA ASN A 54 14.09 -10.73 -16.16
C ASN A 54 13.33 -11.07 -17.45
N LEU A 55 12.07 -10.63 -17.59
CA LEU A 55 11.30 -10.86 -18.80
C LEU A 55 11.75 -9.94 -19.94
N GLY A 56 12.09 -10.53 -21.06
CA GLY A 56 12.34 -9.81 -22.29
C GLY A 56 11.07 -9.20 -22.91
N PRO A 57 11.24 -8.30 -23.89
CA PRO A 57 10.11 -7.70 -24.64
C PRO A 57 9.15 -8.73 -25.24
N GLU A 58 9.69 -9.88 -25.62
CA GLU A 58 8.94 -11.00 -26.25
C GLU A 58 7.95 -11.68 -25.32
N ALA A 59 8.13 -11.56 -24.02
CA ALA A 59 7.17 -12.08 -23.01
C ALA A 59 5.85 -11.29 -23.01
N PHE A 60 5.88 -10.07 -23.56
CA PHE A 60 4.72 -9.20 -23.67
C PHE A 60 4.37 -8.99 -25.15
N PRO A 61 3.14 -9.19 -25.57
CA PRO A 61 2.77 -8.94 -26.95
C PRO A 61 2.93 -7.44 -27.27
N GLY A 62 3.72 -7.14 -28.29
CA GLY A 62 4.01 -5.77 -28.72
C GLY A 62 2.86 -5.07 -29.42
N GLU A 63 1.92 -5.83 -29.99
CA GLU A 63 0.73 -5.34 -30.70
C GLU A 63 -0.52 -6.03 -30.15
N PRO A 64 -1.68 -5.36 -30.09
CA PRO A 64 -2.92 -6.01 -29.71
C PRO A 64 -3.30 -7.05 -30.78
N SER A 65 -2.89 -8.29 -30.56
CA SER A 65 -3.41 -9.40 -31.38
C SER A 65 -4.88 -9.60 -31.04
N GLN A 66 -5.69 -9.90 -32.05
CA GLN A 66 -7.17 -9.98 -31.95
C GLN A 66 -7.70 -10.94 -30.87
N PHE A 67 -6.85 -11.83 -30.31
CA PHE A 67 -7.31 -12.85 -29.37
C PHE A 67 -6.44 -13.06 -28.12
N ASN A 68 -5.13 -12.80 -28.12
CA ASN A 68 -4.26 -13.23 -27.02
C ASN A 68 -3.22 -12.23 -26.52
N GLY A 69 -3.17 -11.02 -27.03
CA GLY A 69 -2.20 -10.02 -26.59
C GLY A 69 -2.88 -8.69 -26.32
N ILE A 70 -2.76 -8.22 -25.12
CA ILE A 70 -3.24 -6.90 -24.72
C ILE A 70 -2.04 -6.08 -24.34
N ALA A 71 -1.88 -4.92 -24.95
CA ALA A 71 -0.86 -3.95 -24.50
C ALA A 71 -1.00 -3.63 -23.01
N GLY A 72 -2.21 -3.75 -22.45
CA GLY A 72 -2.51 -3.65 -21.03
C GLY A 72 -1.79 -4.67 -20.13
N GLU A 73 -1.32 -5.81 -20.64
CA GLU A 73 -0.54 -6.77 -19.85
C GLU A 73 0.80 -6.19 -19.39
N THR A 74 1.50 -5.48 -20.27
CA THR A 74 2.74 -4.78 -19.93
C THR A 74 2.47 -3.65 -18.93
N VAL A 75 1.37 -2.93 -19.10
CA VAL A 75 0.96 -1.87 -18.18
C VAL A 75 0.63 -2.43 -16.80
N LEU A 76 -0.07 -3.57 -16.72
CA LEU A 76 -0.37 -4.27 -15.48
C LEU A 76 0.92 -4.72 -14.76
N ALA A 77 1.87 -5.31 -15.49
CA ALA A 77 3.15 -5.72 -14.93
C ALA A 77 3.95 -4.52 -14.38
N ALA A 78 3.96 -3.40 -15.10
CA ALA A 78 4.59 -2.17 -14.67
C ALA A 78 3.90 -1.57 -13.43
N TYR A 79 2.58 -1.60 -13.38
CA TYR A 79 1.80 -1.19 -12.21
C TYR A 79 2.12 -2.05 -10.99
N ALA A 80 2.13 -3.37 -11.13
CA ALA A 80 2.46 -4.28 -10.03
C ALA A 80 3.90 -4.08 -9.54
N HIS A 81 4.86 -3.92 -10.47
CA HIS A 81 6.25 -3.61 -10.12
C HIS A 81 6.36 -2.31 -9.35
N HIS A 82 5.75 -1.23 -9.86
CA HIS A 82 5.79 0.08 -9.21
C HIS A 82 5.12 0.05 -7.83
N LYS A 83 3.98 -0.63 -7.68
CA LYS A 83 3.32 -0.83 -6.37
C LYS A 83 4.20 -1.52 -5.33
N CYS A 84 5.13 -2.37 -5.76
CA CYS A 84 6.03 -3.09 -4.87
C CYS A 84 7.32 -2.32 -4.58
N ARG A 85 7.91 -1.64 -5.59
CA ARG A 85 9.23 -0.99 -5.50
C ARG A 85 9.17 0.53 -5.42
N HIS A 86 8.07 1.14 -5.86
CA HIS A 86 7.87 2.59 -5.95
C HIS A 86 8.99 3.32 -6.72
N ASP A 87 9.57 2.67 -7.71
CA ASP A 87 10.60 3.23 -8.58
C ASP A 87 10.02 3.56 -9.97
N PRO A 88 9.68 4.82 -10.26
CA PRO A 88 9.14 5.24 -11.55
C PRO A 88 10.20 5.24 -12.67
N GLU A 89 11.48 5.24 -12.29
CA GLU A 89 12.59 5.27 -13.24
C GLU A 89 13.03 3.87 -13.69
N HIS A 90 12.53 2.82 -13.04
CA HIS A 90 12.86 1.44 -13.39
C HIS A 90 12.45 1.11 -14.84
N PRO A 91 13.28 0.38 -15.61
CA PRO A 91 13.01 0.08 -17.03
C PRO A 91 11.64 -0.58 -17.29
N VAL A 92 11.18 -1.48 -16.40
CA VAL A 92 9.86 -2.12 -16.48
C VAL A 92 8.75 -1.07 -16.39
N VAL A 93 8.87 -0.12 -15.47
CA VAL A 93 7.85 0.94 -15.26
C VAL A 93 7.87 1.94 -16.42
N LYS A 94 9.04 2.40 -16.84
CA LYS A 94 9.18 3.29 -18.02
C LYS A 94 8.56 2.70 -19.27
N ARG A 95 8.85 1.43 -19.55
CA ARG A 95 8.25 0.72 -20.68
C ARG A 95 6.73 0.66 -20.57
N GLY A 96 6.19 0.35 -19.38
CA GLY A 96 4.74 0.36 -19.14
C GLY A 96 4.11 1.72 -19.37
N LEU A 97 4.77 2.81 -18.93
CA LEU A 97 4.33 4.18 -19.15
C LEU A 97 4.34 4.57 -20.64
N ASP A 98 5.35 4.17 -21.38
CA ASP A 98 5.43 4.45 -22.83
C ASP A 98 4.31 3.73 -23.59
N ILE A 99 4.05 2.46 -23.25
CA ILE A 99 2.93 1.70 -23.82
C ILE A 99 1.60 2.32 -23.42
N ALA A 100 1.42 2.71 -22.16
CA ALA A 100 0.20 3.36 -21.68
C ALA A 100 -0.09 4.67 -22.45
N ARG A 101 0.93 5.50 -22.67
CA ARG A 101 0.80 6.70 -23.52
C ARG A 101 0.41 6.35 -24.96
N GLY A 102 1.01 5.30 -25.52
CA GLY A 102 0.64 4.80 -26.85
C GLY A 102 -0.81 4.35 -26.94
N ILE A 103 -1.32 3.66 -25.92
CA ILE A 103 -2.73 3.26 -25.80
C ILE A 103 -3.62 4.50 -25.79
N VAL A 104 -3.32 5.51 -24.95
CA VAL A 104 -4.11 6.72 -24.83
C VAL A 104 -4.11 7.51 -26.14
N ALA A 105 -2.97 7.68 -26.77
CA ALA A 105 -2.86 8.37 -28.07
C ALA A 105 -3.66 7.69 -29.20
N ALA A 106 -3.83 6.37 -29.10
CA ALA A 106 -4.61 5.60 -30.08
C ALA A 106 -6.13 5.61 -29.83
N LEU A 107 -6.60 6.00 -28.63
CA LEU A 107 -8.03 5.95 -28.26
C LEU A 107 -8.96 6.69 -29.26
N PRO A 108 -8.66 7.92 -29.71
CA PRO A 108 -9.53 8.64 -30.64
C PRO A 108 -9.71 7.97 -32.01
N ASN A 109 -8.71 7.20 -32.45
CA ASN A 109 -8.64 6.61 -33.78
C ASN A 109 -8.91 5.10 -33.81
N ARG A 110 -9.06 4.47 -32.67
CA ARG A 110 -9.20 2.99 -32.58
C ARG A 110 -10.53 2.46 -33.06
N GLY A 111 -11.53 3.30 -33.26
CA GLY A 111 -12.84 2.87 -33.72
C GLY A 111 -13.34 1.63 -32.98
N GLU A 112 -13.94 0.73 -33.73
CA GLU A 112 -14.55 -0.49 -33.22
C GLU A 112 -13.56 -1.63 -32.86
N GLN A 113 -12.25 -1.44 -33.06
CA GLN A 113 -11.24 -2.50 -32.97
C GLN A 113 -10.57 -2.61 -31.58
N GLY A 114 -11.31 -2.94 -30.57
CA GLY A 114 -10.68 -3.09 -29.26
C GLY A 114 -11.51 -3.92 -28.28
N ALA A 115 -11.62 -5.24 -28.52
CA ALA A 115 -12.40 -6.11 -27.65
C ALA A 115 -12.08 -5.98 -26.15
N LYS A 116 -10.87 -5.56 -25.79
CA LYS A 116 -10.40 -5.47 -24.39
C LYS A 116 -10.10 -4.04 -23.93
N ARG A 117 -10.67 -3.05 -24.58
CA ARG A 117 -10.41 -1.61 -24.37
C ARG A 117 -10.56 -1.16 -22.91
N ASN A 118 -11.57 -1.65 -22.19
CA ASN A 118 -11.76 -1.28 -20.78
C ASN A 118 -10.63 -1.77 -19.88
N TYR A 119 -10.10 -2.97 -20.11
CA TYR A 119 -8.94 -3.45 -19.36
C TYR A 119 -7.71 -2.58 -19.61
N GLU A 120 -7.42 -2.26 -20.88
CA GLU A 120 -6.29 -1.41 -21.25
C GLU A 120 -6.42 -0.02 -20.62
N MET A 121 -7.57 0.63 -20.76
CA MET A 121 -7.83 1.94 -20.15
C MET A 121 -7.68 1.92 -18.63
N THR A 122 -8.23 0.89 -17.98
CA THR A 122 -8.12 0.76 -16.52
C THR A 122 -6.68 0.58 -16.08
N MET A 123 -5.90 -0.28 -16.74
CA MET A 123 -4.48 -0.46 -16.38
C MET A 123 -3.70 0.83 -16.56
N CYS A 124 -3.97 1.62 -17.61
CA CYS A 124 -3.36 2.92 -17.80
C CYS A 124 -3.73 3.90 -16.67
N VAL A 125 -5.01 3.95 -16.27
CA VAL A 125 -5.45 4.77 -15.13
C VAL A 125 -4.71 4.40 -13.86
N LEU A 126 -4.63 3.10 -13.53
CA LEU A 126 -3.96 2.61 -12.33
C LEU A 126 -2.48 2.97 -12.32
N LEU A 127 -1.78 2.78 -13.45
CA LEU A 127 -0.35 3.08 -13.54
C LEU A 127 -0.09 4.59 -13.48
N PHE A 128 -0.81 5.40 -14.26
CA PHE A 128 -0.62 6.85 -14.28
C PHE A 128 -0.94 7.49 -12.93
N ALA A 129 -2.03 7.08 -12.30
CA ALA A 129 -2.44 7.61 -11.00
C ALA A 129 -1.45 7.23 -9.89
N GLU A 130 -0.88 6.03 -9.95
CA GLU A 130 0.06 5.55 -8.94
C GLU A 130 1.45 6.17 -9.08
N VAL A 131 1.89 6.41 -10.32
CA VAL A 131 3.21 7.02 -10.57
C VAL A 131 3.18 8.52 -10.30
N ASP A 132 2.25 9.25 -10.91
CA ASP A 132 2.09 10.70 -10.71
C ASP A 132 0.81 11.20 -11.40
N ALA A 133 -0.28 11.32 -10.66
CA ALA A 133 -1.58 11.72 -11.19
C ALA A 133 -1.60 13.14 -11.78
N GLU A 134 -0.82 14.07 -11.23
CA GLU A 134 -0.74 15.44 -11.74
C GLU A 134 0.05 15.52 -13.05
N ARG A 135 1.17 14.80 -13.14
CA ARG A 135 1.98 14.71 -14.36
C ARG A 135 1.18 14.11 -15.53
N TYR A 136 0.36 13.09 -15.26
CA TYR A 136 -0.42 12.36 -16.27
C TYR A 136 -1.90 12.81 -16.34
N LYS A 137 -2.22 13.98 -15.81
CA LYS A 137 -3.58 14.50 -15.73
C LYS A 137 -4.29 14.60 -17.08
N SER A 138 -3.54 14.92 -18.15
CA SER A 138 -4.06 14.99 -19.52
C SER A 138 -4.51 13.63 -20.03
N GLU A 139 -3.67 12.62 -19.85
CA GLU A 139 -3.94 11.23 -20.22
C GLU A 139 -5.12 10.67 -19.42
N LEU A 140 -5.14 10.92 -18.11
CA LEU A 140 -6.25 10.51 -17.23
C LEU A 140 -7.58 11.11 -17.66
N LYS A 141 -7.63 12.41 -18.02
CA LYS A 141 -8.84 13.07 -18.55
C LYS A 141 -9.27 12.48 -19.89
N THR A 142 -8.33 12.18 -20.78
CA THR A 142 -8.62 11.52 -22.04
C THR A 142 -9.28 10.16 -21.83
N ILE A 143 -8.71 9.33 -20.93
CA ILE A 143 -9.31 8.03 -20.59
C ILE A 143 -10.69 8.22 -19.95
N GLN A 144 -10.86 9.19 -19.07
CA GLN A 144 -12.15 9.49 -18.43
C GLN A 144 -13.24 9.75 -19.46
N SER A 145 -12.97 10.59 -20.46
CA SER A 145 -13.94 10.88 -21.54
C SER A 145 -14.33 9.61 -22.31
N HIS A 146 -13.34 8.81 -22.70
CA HIS A 146 -13.59 7.57 -23.43
C HIS A 146 -14.30 6.49 -22.60
N LEU A 147 -14.05 6.40 -21.30
CA LEU A 147 -14.83 5.52 -20.42
C LEU A 147 -16.29 5.91 -20.36
N MET A 148 -16.58 7.22 -20.28
CA MET A 148 -17.97 7.71 -20.25
C MET A 148 -18.70 7.44 -21.56
N GLU A 149 -18.02 7.59 -22.70
CA GLU A 149 -18.58 7.29 -24.02
C GLU A 149 -18.83 5.77 -24.22
N TRP A 150 -18.02 4.91 -23.60
CA TRP A 150 -18.08 3.45 -23.76
C TRP A 150 -19.17 2.79 -22.92
N GLN A 151 -19.74 3.47 -21.92
CA GLN A 151 -20.78 2.93 -21.08
C GLN A 151 -22.08 2.69 -21.89
N PHE A 152 -22.66 1.52 -21.73
CA PHE A 152 -23.92 1.15 -22.41
C PHE A 152 -25.12 1.87 -21.81
N PRO A 153 -26.22 2.04 -22.57
CA PRO A 153 -27.43 2.71 -22.07
C PRO A 153 -28.06 2.04 -20.85
N ASN A 154 -27.81 0.73 -20.60
CA ASN A 154 -28.28 0.04 -19.43
C ASN A 154 -27.41 0.24 -18.18
N GLY A 155 -26.30 0.97 -18.32
CA GLY A 155 -25.34 1.27 -17.26
C GLY A 155 -24.14 0.32 -17.19
N ALA A 156 -24.11 -0.76 -17.99
CA ALA A 156 -23.02 -1.71 -18.04
C ALA A 156 -21.83 -1.20 -18.86
N PHE A 157 -20.74 -1.94 -18.71
CA PHE A 157 -19.62 -1.94 -19.65
C PHE A 157 -19.48 -3.36 -20.24
N GLY A 158 -18.97 -3.45 -21.45
CA GLY A 158 -18.87 -4.74 -22.15
C GLY A 158 -17.85 -4.69 -23.27
N TYR A 159 -17.80 -5.77 -24.02
CA TYR A 159 -16.99 -5.89 -25.22
C TYR A 159 -17.65 -5.19 -26.40
N TYR A 160 -16.83 -4.80 -27.38
CA TYR A 160 -17.35 -4.22 -28.61
C TYR A 160 -18.38 -5.13 -29.27
N GLY A 161 -19.50 -4.56 -29.70
CA GLY A 161 -20.62 -5.30 -30.28
C GLY A 161 -21.51 -6.03 -29.27
N ASP A 162 -21.21 -5.96 -27.97
CA ASP A 162 -22.06 -6.47 -26.90
C ASP A 162 -23.12 -5.40 -26.52
N THR A 163 -24.30 -5.83 -26.17
CA THR A 163 -25.39 -4.94 -25.74
C THR A 163 -25.91 -5.27 -24.34
N GLU A 164 -25.55 -6.42 -23.81
CA GLU A 164 -26.02 -6.90 -22.49
C GLU A 164 -25.15 -6.38 -21.36
N GLY A 165 -23.85 -6.30 -21.61
CA GLY A 165 -22.84 -5.94 -20.61
C GLY A 165 -22.14 -7.17 -20.00
N ASP A 166 -20.97 -6.91 -19.41
CA ASP A 166 -20.10 -7.93 -18.82
C ASP A 166 -19.64 -7.48 -17.45
N VAL A 167 -19.80 -8.34 -16.43
CA VAL A 167 -19.49 -8.03 -15.03
C VAL A 167 -18.00 -7.76 -14.85
N SER A 168 -17.12 -8.50 -15.53
CA SER A 168 -15.68 -8.27 -15.42
C SER A 168 -15.26 -6.95 -16.06
N GLN A 169 -15.85 -6.57 -17.19
CA GLN A 169 -15.62 -5.27 -17.84
C GLN A 169 -16.12 -4.12 -16.97
N THR A 170 -17.31 -4.27 -16.39
CA THR A 170 -17.92 -3.27 -15.49
C THR A 170 -17.08 -3.09 -14.23
N GLN A 171 -16.50 -4.17 -13.68
CA GLN A 171 -15.58 -4.10 -12.54
C GLN A 171 -14.37 -3.20 -12.83
N TYR A 172 -13.73 -3.43 -13.97
CA TYR A 172 -12.54 -2.64 -14.33
C TYR A 172 -12.89 -1.18 -14.61
N ALA A 173 -14.00 -0.92 -15.29
CA ALA A 173 -14.45 0.44 -15.53
C ALA A 173 -14.75 1.18 -14.21
N LEU A 174 -15.46 0.57 -13.26
CA LEU A 174 -15.73 1.18 -11.95
C LEU A 174 -14.46 1.38 -11.12
N LEU A 175 -13.48 0.49 -11.23
CA LEU A 175 -12.17 0.68 -10.59
C LEU A 175 -11.42 1.87 -11.17
N ALA A 176 -11.44 2.03 -12.50
CA ALA A 176 -10.86 3.19 -13.16
C ALA A 176 -11.57 4.49 -12.75
N ILE A 177 -12.90 4.49 -12.76
CA ILE A 177 -13.72 5.63 -12.35
C ILE A 177 -13.42 6.04 -10.89
N TRP A 178 -13.36 5.07 -9.99
CA TRP A 178 -13.03 5.31 -8.58
C TRP A 178 -11.61 5.89 -8.42
N THR A 179 -10.64 5.36 -9.18
CA THR A 179 -9.26 5.84 -9.13
C THR A 179 -9.15 7.27 -9.67
N LEU A 180 -9.84 7.58 -10.77
CA LEU A 180 -9.90 8.93 -11.35
C LEU A 180 -10.51 9.92 -10.35
N ASP A 181 -11.64 9.57 -9.75
CA ASP A 181 -12.32 10.42 -8.75
C ASP A 181 -11.41 10.71 -7.55
N ARG A 182 -10.73 9.70 -7.02
CA ARG A 182 -9.81 9.86 -5.89
C ARG A 182 -8.58 10.71 -6.21
N ASN A 183 -8.22 10.83 -7.48
CA ASN A 183 -7.14 11.70 -7.96
C ASN A 183 -7.65 13.04 -8.50
N GLY A 184 -8.85 13.47 -8.10
CA GLY A 184 -9.38 14.79 -8.42
C GLY A 184 -9.81 14.99 -9.88
N ILE A 185 -10.02 13.90 -10.64
CA ILE A 185 -10.62 13.97 -11.98
C ILE A 185 -12.13 13.86 -11.84
N PRO A 186 -12.90 14.93 -12.16
CA PRO A 186 -14.35 14.94 -11.94
C PRO A 186 -15.05 13.84 -12.74
N MET A 187 -16.04 13.19 -12.12
CA MET A 187 -16.82 12.12 -12.74
C MET A 187 -18.31 12.48 -12.79
N ASP A 188 -19.00 11.91 -13.78
CA ASP A 188 -20.47 11.92 -13.79
C ASP A 188 -21.01 10.80 -12.92
N TYR A 189 -21.40 11.15 -11.69
CA TYR A 189 -21.89 10.16 -10.72
C TYR A 189 -23.22 9.50 -11.10
N SER A 190 -24.00 10.09 -12.01
CA SER A 190 -25.20 9.42 -12.54
C SER A 190 -24.82 8.14 -13.29
N ARG A 191 -23.69 8.14 -13.99
CA ARG A 191 -23.14 6.98 -14.68
C ARG A 191 -22.70 5.88 -13.71
N VAL A 192 -22.17 6.25 -12.55
CA VAL A 192 -21.83 5.28 -11.48
C VAL A 192 -23.10 4.65 -10.88
N VAL A 193 -24.16 5.46 -10.70
CA VAL A 193 -25.47 4.95 -10.26
C VAL A 193 -26.03 3.96 -11.28
N ASP A 194 -25.97 4.27 -12.58
CA ASP A 194 -26.46 3.38 -13.62
C ASP A 194 -25.75 2.02 -13.60
N SER A 195 -24.41 2.03 -13.41
CA SER A 195 -23.63 0.79 -13.27
C SER A 195 -24.00 0.01 -12.01
N ALA A 196 -24.15 0.68 -10.87
CA ALA A 196 -24.56 0.02 -9.65
C ALA A 196 -25.96 -0.59 -9.76
N GLN A 197 -26.90 0.12 -10.38
CA GLN A 197 -28.26 -0.38 -10.62
C GLN A 197 -28.27 -1.57 -11.59
N TRP A 198 -27.44 -1.53 -12.65
CA TRP A 198 -27.30 -2.67 -13.56
C TRP A 198 -26.76 -3.89 -12.81
N LEU A 199 -25.69 -3.74 -12.02
CA LEU A 199 -25.13 -4.83 -11.22
C LEU A 199 -26.16 -5.44 -10.27
N LEU A 200 -26.99 -4.62 -9.63
CA LEU A 200 -28.08 -5.09 -8.75
C LEU A 200 -29.12 -5.91 -9.53
N ARG A 201 -29.48 -5.51 -10.78
CA ARG A 201 -30.47 -6.21 -11.61
C ARG A 201 -29.96 -7.53 -12.19
N VAL A 202 -28.66 -7.62 -12.48
CA VAL A 202 -28.07 -8.84 -13.08
C VAL A 202 -27.45 -9.79 -12.04
N GLN A 203 -27.60 -9.51 -10.76
CA GLN A 203 -27.26 -10.48 -9.73
C GLN A 203 -28.15 -11.71 -9.86
N ASP A 204 -27.56 -12.89 -9.85
CA ASP A 204 -28.30 -14.15 -9.83
C ASP A 204 -29.16 -14.27 -8.56
N VAL A 205 -30.29 -14.96 -8.69
CA VAL A 205 -31.20 -15.23 -7.56
C VAL A 205 -30.53 -15.96 -6.39
N ASN A 206 -29.39 -16.64 -6.65
CA ASN A 206 -28.59 -17.29 -5.61
C ASN A 206 -27.61 -16.35 -4.89
N GLY A 207 -27.45 -15.09 -5.36
CA GLY A 207 -26.58 -14.08 -4.77
C GLY A 207 -25.24 -13.88 -5.47
N SER A 208 -24.88 -14.69 -6.46
CA SER A 208 -23.65 -14.55 -7.26
C SER A 208 -23.86 -13.73 -8.53
N TRP A 209 -22.86 -13.67 -9.40
CA TRP A 209 -22.94 -13.00 -10.71
C TRP A 209 -22.43 -13.91 -11.83
N PRO A 210 -22.98 -13.77 -13.06
CA PRO A 210 -22.44 -14.35 -14.28
C PRO A 210 -21.38 -13.45 -14.90
N TYR A 211 -20.71 -13.91 -15.96
CA TYR A 211 -19.94 -13.03 -16.84
C TYR A 211 -20.86 -12.04 -17.56
N LYS A 212 -21.81 -12.56 -18.33
CA LYS A 212 -22.81 -11.75 -19.04
C LYS A 212 -24.10 -11.71 -18.26
N GLY A 213 -24.50 -10.51 -17.87
CA GLY A 213 -25.67 -10.32 -17.06
C GLY A 213 -26.93 -10.11 -17.89
N LYS A 214 -27.84 -11.09 -17.91
CA LYS A 214 -29.16 -10.89 -18.47
C LYS A 214 -29.98 -9.94 -17.60
N ASP A 215 -30.15 -8.70 -18.08
CA ASP A 215 -30.86 -7.64 -17.38
C ASP A 215 -32.39 -7.82 -17.53
N PRO A 216 -33.14 -8.06 -16.46
CA PRO A 216 -34.60 -8.15 -16.50
C PRO A 216 -35.28 -6.79 -16.78
N GLY A 217 -34.55 -5.68 -16.65
CA GLY A 217 -35.08 -4.34 -16.73
C GLY A 217 -35.50 -3.76 -15.38
N VAL A 218 -35.68 -2.46 -15.35
CA VAL A 218 -36.01 -1.70 -14.12
C VAL A 218 -37.35 -2.15 -13.54
N GLY A 219 -37.35 -2.36 -12.21
CA GLY A 219 -38.57 -2.73 -11.45
C GLY A 219 -39.01 -4.18 -11.63
N ARG A 220 -38.21 -5.01 -12.28
CA ARG A 220 -38.47 -6.44 -12.42
C ARG A 220 -37.62 -7.27 -11.45
N PRO A 221 -38.11 -8.46 -11.02
CA PRO A 221 -37.31 -9.39 -10.21
C PRO A 221 -36.05 -9.88 -10.93
N ASN A 222 -34.98 -10.12 -10.17
CA ASN A 222 -33.77 -10.74 -10.69
C ASN A 222 -34.07 -12.14 -11.26
N LEU A 223 -33.29 -12.52 -12.27
CA LEU A 223 -33.41 -13.77 -12.96
C LEU A 223 -32.32 -14.74 -12.51
N ALA A 224 -32.57 -16.06 -12.70
CA ALA A 224 -31.49 -17.03 -12.71
C ALA A 224 -30.57 -16.75 -13.90
N GLN A 225 -29.29 -16.65 -13.64
CA GLN A 225 -28.26 -16.29 -14.60
C GLN A 225 -27.54 -17.53 -15.13
N TYR A 226 -26.85 -17.36 -16.25
CA TYR A 226 -26.10 -18.45 -16.87
C TYR A 226 -24.68 -18.53 -16.26
N HIS A 227 -24.35 -19.68 -15.68
CA HIS A 227 -23.03 -19.96 -15.08
C HIS A 227 -22.46 -18.90 -14.11
N PRO A 228 -23.21 -18.54 -13.05
CA PRO A 228 -22.63 -17.73 -12.01
C PRO A 228 -21.45 -18.48 -11.36
N ASN A 229 -20.37 -17.78 -11.08
CA ASN A 229 -19.16 -18.37 -10.52
C ASN A 229 -18.51 -17.45 -9.49
N ILE A 230 -17.53 -17.98 -8.74
CA ILE A 230 -16.90 -17.25 -7.63
C ILE A 230 -16.13 -16.01 -8.10
N SER A 231 -15.43 -16.09 -9.24
CA SER A 231 -14.69 -14.94 -9.78
C SER A 231 -15.62 -13.78 -10.11
N MET A 232 -16.76 -14.07 -10.73
CA MET A 232 -17.76 -13.05 -11.06
C MET A 232 -18.56 -12.60 -9.85
N GLY A 233 -18.77 -13.46 -8.86
CA GLY A 233 -19.33 -13.07 -7.57
C GLY A 233 -18.47 -12.02 -6.89
N LEU A 234 -17.16 -12.24 -6.80
CA LEU A 234 -16.20 -11.29 -6.24
C LEU A 234 -16.10 -10.02 -7.11
N ALA A 235 -16.13 -10.16 -8.44
CA ALA A 235 -16.10 -9.03 -9.36
C ALA A 235 -17.34 -8.14 -9.21
N GLY A 236 -18.55 -8.72 -9.23
CA GLY A 236 -19.80 -7.98 -9.05
C GLY A 236 -19.93 -7.34 -7.67
N GLY A 237 -19.58 -8.11 -6.63
CA GLY A 237 -19.60 -7.62 -5.25
C GLY A 237 -18.62 -6.47 -5.02
N SER A 238 -17.36 -6.60 -5.44
CA SER A 238 -16.39 -5.50 -5.33
C SER A 238 -16.80 -4.28 -6.16
N SER A 239 -17.42 -4.48 -7.32
CA SER A 239 -17.93 -3.40 -8.16
C SER A 239 -19.02 -2.59 -7.47
N LEU A 240 -19.96 -3.24 -6.79
CA LEU A 240 -20.99 -2.56 -6.00
C LEU A 240 -20.39 -1.79 -4.82
N LEU A 241 -19.40 -2.38 -4.14
CA LEU A 241 -18.73 -1.71 -3.02
C LEU A 241 -17.92 -0.50 -3.52
N ILE A 242 -17.19 -0.62 -4.63
CA ILE A 242 -16.47 0.48 -5.28
C ILE A 242 -17.43 1.60 -5.69
N ALA A 243 -18.55 1.25 -6.34
CA ALA A 243 -19.57 2.23 -6.73
C ALA A 243 -20.16 2.94 -5.50
N GLY A 244 -20.47 2.21 -4.43
CA GLY A 244 -20.97 2.79 -3.18
C GLY A 244 -19.97 3.74 -2.53
N ASP A 245 -18.68 3.42 -2.52
CA ASP A 245 -17.62 4.30 -2.03
C ASP A 245 -17.46 5.54 -2.90
N ALA A 246 -17.43 5.40 -4.24
CA ALA A 246 -17.41 6.51 -5.17
C ALA A 246 -18.63 7.45 -5.01
N LEU A 247 -19.80 6.90 -4.71
CA LEU A 247 -21.04 7.65 -4.46
C LEU A 247 -21.14 8.18 -3.02
N ARG A 248 -20.19 7.84 -2.15
CA ARG A 248 -20.16 8.21 -0.72
C ARG A 248 -21.43 7.78 0.02
N LEU A 249 -21.88 6.54 -0.20
CA LEU A 249 -23.09 6.01 0.41
C LEU A 249 -22.89 5.64 1.87
N TRP A 250 -21.73 5.11 2.24
CA TRP A 250 -21.28 4.91 3.61
C TRP A 250 -20.34 6.04 3.99
N GLY A 251 -20.76 6.83 4.96
CA GLY A 251 -19.92 7.85 5.55
C GLY A 251 -18.81 7.18 6.38
N GLU A 252 -17.60 7.77 6.40
CA GLU A 252 -16.83 7.63 7.62
C GLU A 252 -17.70 8.27 8.71
N THR A 253 -17.84 7.61 9.82
CA THR A 253 -18.28 8.24 11.06
C THR A 253 -17.22 9.28 11.40
N VAL A 254 -17.46 10.52 11.00
CA VAL A 254 -16.69 11.65 11.52
C VAL A 254 -17.22 11.81 12.93
N ASP A 255 -16.44 11.44 13.93
CA ASP A 255 -16.58 12.08 15.22
C ASP A 255 -16.41 13.57 14.94
N ASP A 256 -17.43 14.38 15.25
CA ASP A 256 -17.48 15.83 15.02
C ASP A 256 -16.36 16.59 15.76
N GLU A 257 -15.64 15.92 16.63
CA GLU A 257 -14.41 16.38 17.25
C GLU A 257 -13.24 15.81 16.45
N ASP A 258 -12.58 16.66 15.65
CA ASP A 258 -11.26 16.33 15.11
C ASP A 258 -10.30 16.18 16.31
N PRO A 259 -9.95 14.96 16.73
CA PRO A 259 -9.12 14.75 17.91
C PRO A 259 -7.71 15.32 17.70
N GLY A 260 -7.43 15.87 16.52
CA GLY A 260 -6.10 16.22 16.07
C GLY A 260 -5.24 14.97 15.88
N ILE A 261 -4.02 15.15 15.44
CA ILE A 261 -3.05 14.05 15.40
C ILE A 261 -2.47 13.94 16.81
N PRO A 262 -2.60 12.78 17.51
CA PRO A 262 -2.04 12.62 18.83
C PRO A 262 -0.55 13.02 18.86
N GLY A 263 -0.18 13.91 19.76
CA GLY A 263 1.20 14.38 19.90
C GLY A 263 1.61 15.55 18.99
N PHE A 264 0.73 16.03 18.12
CA PHE A 264 0.98 17.22 17.30
C PHE A 264 0.24 18.45 17.81
N PRO A 265 0.79 19.66 17.61
CA PRO A 265 0.06 20.90 17.85
C PRO A 265 -1.26 20.92 17.07
N LYS A 266 -2.33 21.42 17.68
CA LYS A 266 -3.67 21.55 17.04
C LYS A 266 -3.67 22.35 15.72
N ALA A 267 -2.60 23.08 15.43
CA ALA A 267 -2.42 23.79 14.17
C ALA A 267 -1.99 22.89 13.00
N ILE A 268 -1.50 21.67 13.28
CA ILE A 268 -1.19 20.68 12.25
C ILE A 268 -2.43 19.84 12.05
N LYS A 269 -3.07 20.04 10.91
CA LYS A 269 -4.24 19.27 10.49
C LYS A 269 -3.85 18.36 9.35
N VAL A 270 -4.33 17.11 9.37
CA VAL A 270 -4.38 16.31 8.15
C VAL A 270 -5.28 17.07 7.18
N TYR A 271 -4.78 17.40 6.01
CA TYR A 271 -5.66 17.92 4.97
C TYR A 271 -6.63 16.80 4.60
N LYS A 272 -7.80 16.92 5.14
CA LYS A 272 -8.98 16.25 4.61
C LYS A 272 -9.57 17.27 3.65
N GLU A 273 -9.73 16.91 2.40
CA GLU A 273 -10.57 17.66 1.47
C GLU A 273 -11.82 18.07 2.25
N ASP A 274 -12.19 19.34 2.24
CA ASP A 274 -13.14 19.97 3.16
C ASP A 274 -14.31 19.07 3.59
N THR A 275 -14.22 18.50 4.80
CA THR A 275 -15.09 17.41 5.26
C THR A 275 -16.56 17.82 5.37
N ASN A 276 -16.86 19.11 5.48
CA ASN A 276 -18.23 19.61 5.48
C ASN A 276 -18.88 19.60 4.09
N THR A 277 -18.08 19.63 3.01
CA THR A 277 -18.58 19.48 1.62
C THR A 277 -18.42 18.06 1.09
N VAL A 278 -17.50 17.29 1.67
CA VAL A 278 -16.95 16.06 1.09
C VAL A 278 -17.80 14.82 1.36
N ARG A 279 -18.65 14.81 2.38
CA ARG A 279 -19.37 13.58 2.77
C ARG A 279 -20.89 13.65 2.65
N ARG A 280 -21.41 14.66 2.03
CA ARG A 280 -22.78 14.56 1.53
C ARG A 280 -22.79 13.48 0.45
N ARG A 281 -23.77 12.57 0.56
CA ARG A 281 -24.08 11.63 -0.52
C ARG A 281 -24.10 12.42 -1.83
N ARG A 282 -23.34 11.95 -2.79
CA ARG A 282 -23.25 12.61 -4.10
C ARG A 282 -24.53 12.47 -4.92
N VAL A 283 -25.36 11.49 -4.53
CA VAL A 283 -26.60 11.12 -5.22
C VAL A 283 -27.65 10.65 -4.21
N ALA A 284 -28.92 10.70 -4.60
CA ALA A 284 -30.05 10.22 -3.80
C ALA A 284 -30.22 8.68 -3.82
N MET A 285 -29.13 7.91 -3.94
CA MET A 285 -29.17 6.44 -3.91
C MET A 285 -29.08 5.94 -2.47
N SER A 286 -29.92 4.93 -2.11
CA SER A 286 -29.81 4.25 -0.83
C SER A 286 -28.71 3.19 -0.85
N GLU A 287 -28.02 3.00 0.28
CA GLU A 287 -27.03 1.92 0.47
C GLU A 287 -27.67 0.53 0.68
N GLU A 288 -28.94 0.49 1.11
CA GLU A 288 -29.63 -0.74 1.48
C GLU A 288 -29.71 -1.82 0.39
N PRO A 289 -29.96 -1.49 -0.91
CA PRO A 289 -29.90 -2.48 -1.98
C PRO A 289 -28.53 -3.10 -2.13
N ILE A 290 -27.46 -2.31 -2.00
CA ILE A 290 -26.08 -2.79 -2.08
C ILE A 290 -25.79 -3.72 -0.88
N LYS A 291 -26.09 -3.30 0.34
CA LYS A 291 -25.87 -4.12 1.54
C LYS A 291 -26.59 -5.47 1.45
N ARG A 292 -27.84 -5.49 1.00
CA ARG A 292 -28.59 -6.75 0.79
C ARG A 292 -27.95 -7.62 -0.28
N SER A 293 -27.53 -7.05 -1.38
CA SER A 293 -26.85 -7.74 -2.46
C SER A 293 -25.53 -8.39 -2.00
N ILE A 294 -24.73 -7.65 -1.23
CA ILE A 294 -23.48 -8.16 -0.64
C ILE A 294 -23.76 -9.25 0.40
N ALA A 295 -24.80 -9.12 1.22
CA ALA A 295 -25.19 -10.16 2.17
C ALA A 295 -25.61 -11.46 1.45
N ALA A 296 -26.34 -11.38 0.33
CA ALA A 296 -26.69 -12.52 -0.52
C ALA A 296 -25.44 -13.19 -1.12
N LEU A 297 -24.47 -12.41 -1.61
CA LEU A 297 -23.19 -12.93 -2.08
C LEU A 297 -22.44 -13.66 -0.97
N ASN A 298 -22.34 -13.10 0.21
CA ASN A 298 -21.63 -13.70 1.34
C ASN A 298 -22.29 -15.02 1.77
N ALA A 299 -23.63 -15.10 1.78
CA ALA A 299 -24.35 -16.35 2.04
C ALA A 299 -24.05 -17.41 0.96
N TRP A 300 -24.01 -17.01 -0.33
CA TRP A 300 -23.65 -17.91 -1.43
C TRP A 300 -22.20 -18.40 -1.31
N ARG A 301 -21.26 -17.51 -0.99
CA ARG A 301 -19.82 -17.84 -0.81
C ARG A 301 -19.58 -18.88 0.29
N GLN A 302 -20.36 -18.87 1.37
CA GLN A 302 -20.24 -19.86 2.45
C GLN A 302 -20.50 -21.30 1.95
N SER A 303 -21.40 -21.49 0.99
CA SER A 303 -21.69 -22.78 0.37
C SER A 303 -20.80 -23.09 -0.84
N HIS A 304 -20.07 -22.10 -1.34
CA HIS A 304 -19.16 -22.19 -2.48
C HIS A 304 -17.77 -21.70 -2.07
N PRO A 305 -17.08 -22.39 -1.14
CA PRO A 305 -15.79 -21.96 -0.68
C PRO A 305 -14.80 -21.90 -1.84
N TYR A 306 -13.92 -20.91 -1.76
CA TYR A 306 -12.84 -20.72 -2.69
C TYR A 306 -12.00 -22.01 -2.83
N LYS A 307 -11.88 -22.53 -4.04
CA LYS A 307 -11.00 -23.66 -4.38
C LYS A 307 -10.42 -23.43 -5.76
N ARG A 308 -9.15 -23.72 -5.95
CA ARG A 308 -8.52 -23.80 -7.27
C ARG A 308 -8.99 -25.11 -7.94
N THR A 309 -10.16 -25.11 -8.56
CA THR A 309 -10.80 -26.34 -8.98
C THR A 309 -10.96 -26.53 -10.47
N SER A 310 -10.80 -25.51 -11.33
CA SER A 310 -11.01 -25.69 -12.76
C SER A 310 -10.11 -24.82 -13.64
N MET A 311 -9.91 -25.29 -14.88
CA MET A 311 -9.21 -24.56 -15.93
C MET A 311 -9.91 -23.26 -16.36
N LEU A 312 -11.15 -23.02 -15.93
CA LEU A 312 -11.95 -21.84 -16.28
C LEU A 312 -11.91 -20.75 -15.21
N ASP A 313 -11.36 -21.05 -14.05
CA ASP A 313 -11.23 -20.10 -12.94
C ASP A 313 -9.94 -19.33 -13.10
N TRP A 314 -10.01 -18.13 -13.55
CA TRP A 314 -8.91 -17.17 -13.62
C TRP A 314 -8.32 -16.94 -12.21
N TYR A 315 -7.56 -17.90 -11.70
CA TYR A 315 -7.19 -18.04 -10.31
C TYR A 315 -6.53 -16.79 -9.71
N TYR A 316 -5.52 -16.23 -10.37
CA TYR A 316 -4.81 -15.06 -9.85
C TYR A 316 -5.65 -13.79 -9.94
N TYR A 317 -6.48 -13.67 -10.99
CA TYR A 317 -7.47 -12.62 -11.07
C TYR A 317 -8.52 -12.74 -9.95
N GLN A 318 -8.93 -13.95 -9.61
CA GLN A 318 -9.88 -14.22 -8.53
C GLN A 318 -9.29 -13.82 -7.17
N LEU A 319 -8.01 -14.14 -6.88
CA LEU A 319 -7.30 -13.68 -5.68
C LEU A 319 -7.27 -12.14 -5.60
N TYR A 320 -6.92 -11.49 -6.69
CA TYR A 320 -6.90 -10.03 -6.75
C TYR A 320 -8.30 -9.43 -6.56
N SER A 321 -9.34 -10.07 -7.10
CA SER A 321 -10.73 -9.65 -6.89
C SER A 321 -11.20 -9.89 -5.47
N LEU A 322 -10.74 -10.97 -4.82
CA LEU A 322 -11.00 -11.25 -3.41
C LEU A 322 -10.41 -10.17 -2.51
N GLU A 323 -9.12 -9.82 -2.70
CA GLU A 323 -8.45 -8.77 -1.93
C GLU A 323 -9.20 -7.45 -2.05
N ARG A 324 -9.65 -7.11 -3.26
CA ARG A 324 -10.42 -5.90 -3.52
C ARG A 324 -11.79 -5.93 -2.83
N PHE A 325 -12.51 -7.06 -2.95
CA PHE A 325 -13.80 -7.23 -2.32
C PHE A 325 -13.70 -7.06 -0.79
N GLU A 326 -12.79 -7.77 -0.14
CA GLU A 326 -12.63 -7.74 1.32
C GLU A 326 -12.17 -6.35 1.81
N SER A 327 -11.26 -5.69 1.08
CA SER A 327 -10.80 -4.34 1.44
C SER A 327 -11.91 -3.29 1.38
N PHE A 328 -12.75 -3.31 0.37
CA PHE A 328 -13.91 -2.42 0.30
C PHE A 328 -15.05 -2.84 1.23
N TYR A 329 -15.19 -4.14 1.52
CA TYR A 329 -16.17 -4.64 2.48
C TYR A 329 -15.87 -4.17 3.90
N GLU A 330 -14.60 -4.19 4.32
CA GLU A 330 -14.16 -3.64 5.60
C GLU A 330 -14.63 -2.18 5.76
N ILE A 331 -14.41 -1.36 4.73
CA ILE A 331 -14.78 0.07 4.76
C ILE A 331 -16.29 0.27 4.77
N ALA A 332 -17.00 -0.41 3.87
CA ALA A 332 -18.46 -0.27 3.74
C ALA A 332 -19.21 -0.64 5.03
N ASN A 333 -18.61 -1.45 5.89
CA ASN A 333 -19.18 -1.88 7.15
C ASN A 333 -18.52 -1.23 8.38
N GLY A 334 -17.59 -0.30 8.19
CA GLY A 334 -16.88 0.36 9.30
C GLY A 334 -16.08 -0.63 10.16
N LEU A 335 -15.59 -1.73 9.57
CA LEU A 335 -14.83 -2.75 10.29
C LEU A 335 -13.40 -2.27 10.54
N PRO A 336 -12.81 -2.62 11.68
CA PRO A 336 -11.40 -2.34 11.92
C PRO A 336 -10.54 -3.11 10.92
N LYS A 337 -9.42 -2.49 10.53
CA LYS A 337 -8.45 -3.12 9.63
C LYS A 337 -7.90 -4.39 10.25
N ASP A 338 -8.17 -5.54 9.63
CA ASP A 338 -7.51 -6.79 9.98
C ASP A 338 -6.16 -6.90 9.22
N SER A 339 -5.07 -6.96 9.97
CA SER A 339 -3.71 -7.06 9.40
C SER A 339 -3.41 -8.45 8.85
N SER A 340 -4.12 -9.50 9.31
CA SER A 340 -3.84 -10.90 8.98
C SER A 340 -5.13 -11.72 8.87
N PRO A 341 -6.07 -11.35 7.99
CA PRO A 341 -7.34 -12.06 7.87
C PRO A 341 -7.14 -13.48 7.31
N ALA A 342 -8.05 -14.39 7.68
CA ALA A 342 -7.96 -15.80 7.29
C ALA A 342 -7.89 -16.01 5.77
N TRP A 343 -8.65 -15.23 5.00
CA TRP A 343 -8.63 -15.31 3.53
C TRP A 343 -7.27 -14.93 2.94
N TYR A 344 -6.57 -13.96 3.55
CA TYR A 344 -5.23 -13.56 3.13
C TYR A 344 -4.21 -14.65 3.45
N ASN A 345 -4.26 -15.21 4.67
CA ASN A 345 -3.36 -16.29 5.09
C ASN A 345 -3.49 -17.51 4.17
N GLN A 346 -4.73 -17.90 3.85
CA GLN A 346 -4.98 -18.97 2.88
C GLN A 346 -4.37 -18.66 1.51
N GLY A 347 -4.60 -17.46 0.99
CA GLY A 347 -4.07 -17.05 -0.32
C GLY A 347 -2.53 -17.02 -0.34
N VAL A 348 -1.89 -16.58 0.76
CA VAL A 348 -0.41 -16.62 0.89
C VAL A 348 0.11 -18.04 0.86
N ASP A 349 -0.50 -18.98 1.62
CA ASP A 349 -0.07 -20.38 1.63
C ASP A 349 -0.23 -21.04 0.24
N GLU A 350 -1.31 -20.75 -0.45
CA GLU A 350 -1.55 -21.23 -1.80
C GLU A 350 -0.54 -20.64 -2.80
N LEU A 351 -0.35 -19.33 -2.79
CA LEU A 351 0.64 -18.66 -3.66
C LEU A 351 2.06 -19.17 -3.40
N ARG A 352 2.42 -19.41 -2.14
CA ARG A 352 3.72 -19.99 -1.77
C ARG A 352 3.91 -21.38 -2.38
N SER A 353 2.86 -22.20 -2.40
CA SER A 353 2.93 -23.54 -2.95
C SER A 353 3.01 -23.59 -4.49
N PHE A 354 2.59 -22.52 -5.15
CA PHE A 354 2.52 -22.44 -6.63
C PHE A 354 3.57 -21.53 -7.26
N GLN A 355 4.41 -20.86 -6.47
CA GLN A 355 5.47 -20.03 -7.03
C GLN A 355 6.51 -20.89 -7.76
N GLY A 356 6.75 -20.60 -9.03
CA GLY A 356 7.72 -21.31 -9.87
C GLY A 356 9.16 -21.17 -9.38
N ALA A 357 10.04 -22.04 -9.88
CA ALA A 357 11.46 -21.95 -9.61
C ALA A 357 12.07 -20.62 -10.09
N ASP A 358 11.53 -20.08 -11.18
CA ASP A 358 11.86 -18.77 -11.76
C ASP A 358 11.31 -17.57 -10.97
N GLY A 359 10.54 -17.81 -9.91
CA GLY A 359 9.92 -16.76 -9.09
C GLY A 359 8.55 -16.30 -9.55
N GLY A 360 8.12 -16.64 -10.76
CA GLY A 360 6.83 -16.28 -11.32
C GLY A 360 5.69 -17.20 -10.89
N TRP A 361 4.47 -16.82 -11.30
CA TRP A 361 3.27 -17.63 -11.20
C TRP A 361 2.67 -17.79 -12.59
N THR A 362 2.24 -18.97 -12.92
CA THR A 362 1.60 -19.27 -14.18
C THR A 362 0.28 -20.00 -13.97
N ASP A 363 -0.70 -19.61 -14.75
CA ASP A 363 -1.96 -20.36 -14.90
C ASP A 363 -1.97 -20.97 -16.30
N PRO A 364 -1.73 -22.29 -16.43
CA PRO A 364 -1.58 -22.92 -17.74
C PRO A 364 -2.81 -22.79 -18.64
N ALA A 365 -3.95 -22.49 -18.06
CA ALA A 365 -5.22 -22.51 -18.77
C ALA A 365 -5.67 -21.14 -19.31
N ASN A 366 -5.39 -20.04 -18.60
CA ASN A 366 -6.11 -18.80 -18.84
C ASN A 366 -5.25 -17.53 -18.87
N THR A 367 -4.13 -17.46 -18.13
CA THR A 367 -3.29 -16.25 -18.07
C THR A 367 -1.82 -16.55 -18.30
N ARG A 368 -1.16 -15.64 -18.98
CA ARG A 368 0.29 -15.70 -19.16
C ARG A 368 1.00 -15.46 -17.84
N GLY A 369 2.22 -15.98 -17.70
CA GLY A 369 3.04 -15.83 -16.51
C GLY A 369 3.15 -14.39 -15.99
N PRO A 370 3.43 -13.37 -16.85
CA PRO A 370 3.51 -11.97 -16.42
C PRO A 370 2.22 -11.46 -15.78
N VAL A 371 1.06 -11.78 -16.35
CA VAL A 371 -0.25 -11.35 -15.84
C VAL A 371 -0.57 -12.04 -14.51
N SER A 372 -0.35 -13.35 -14.45
CA SER A 372 -0.54 -14.15 -13.23
C SER A 372 0.34 -13.65 -12.10
N THR A 373 1.63 -13.38 -12.42
CA THR A 373 2.60 -12.85 -11.46
C THR A 373 2.20 -11.46 -10.97
N ALA A 374 1.77 -10.57 -11.87
CA ALA A 374 1.31 -9.24 -11.48
C ALA A 374 0.12 -9.29 -10.50
N PHE A 375 -0.89 -10.12 -10.77
CA PHE A 375 -2.03 -10.29 -9.86
C PHE A 375 -1.64 -10.91 -8.53
N ALA A 376 -0.74 -11.90 -8.52
CA ALA A 376 -0.23 -12.50 -7.30
C ALA A 376 0.53 -11.46 -6.45
N LEU A 377 1.37 -10.64 -7.05
CA LEU A 377 2.08 -9.55 -6.38
C LEU A 377 1.10 -8.55 -5.76
N LEU A 378 0.11 -8.09 -6.53
CA LEU A 378 -0.90 -7.13 -6.05
C LEU A 378 -1.71 -7.69 -4.87
N PHE A 379 -2.04 -8.98 -4.89
CA PHE A 379 -2.67 -9.67 -3.74
C PHE A 379 -1.74 -9.68 -2.53
N LEU A 380 -0.49 -10.14 -2.68
CA LEU A 380 0.46 -10.30 -1.59
C LEU A 380 0.75 -9.00 -0.84
N ILE A 381 0.82 -7.88 -1.56
CA ILE A 381 1.04 -6.57 -0.93
C ILE A 381 -0.24 -5.91 -0.42
N ARG A 382 -1.41 -6.53 -0.59
CA ARG A 382 -2.74 -5.95 -0.30
C ARG A 382 -2.90 -4.58 -0.97
N SER A 383 -2.72 -4.56 -2.28
CA SER A 383 -2.60 -3.33 -3.06
C SER A 383 -3.82 -2.41 -2.96
N THR A 384 -5.03 -2.95 -2.96
CA THR A 384 -6.27 -2.17 -2.83
C THR A 384 -6.38 -1.55 -1.45
N GLN A 385 -6.12 -2.30 -0.40
CA GLN A 385 -6.14 -1.79 0.97
C GLN A 385 -5.12 -0.65 1.14
N LYS A 386 -3.90 -0.81 0.61
CA LYS A 386 -2.90 0.27 0.62
C LYS A 386 -3.42 1.53 -0.07
N THR A 387 -3.96 1.40 -1.28
CA THR A 387 -4.49 2.54 -2.05
C THR A 387 -5.62 3.25 -1.30
N ILE A 388 -6.56 2.52 -0.74
CA ILE A 388 -7.67 3.09 0.02
C ILE A 388 -7.15 3.89 1.22
N PHE A 389 -6.24 3.33 2.01
CA PHE A 389 -5.72 4.00 3.21
C PHE A 389 -4.83 5.20 2.86
N THR A 390 -4.00 5.10 1.82
CA THR A 390 -3.19 6.24 1.36
C THR A 390 -4.08 7.41 0.94
N LEU A 391 -5.14 7.15 0.18
CA LEU A 391 -6.06 8.17 -0.28
C LEU A 391 -7.01 8.69 0.83
N SER A 392 -7.33 7.87 1.84
CA SER A 392 -8.21 8.26 2.94
C SER A 392 -7.51 9.07 4.03
N GLN A 393 -6.18 8.91 4.18
CA GLN A 393 -5.42 9.65 5.18
C GLN A 393 -5.26 11.15 4.85
N GLY A 394 -5.60 11.58 3.63
CA GLY A 394 -5.40 12.94 3.16
C GLY A 394 -3.92 13.30 3.02
N SER A 395 -3.64 14.44 2.41
CA SER A 395 -2.30 15.00 2.36
C SER A 395 -2.03 15.84 3.60
N LEU A 396 -0.80 15.77 4.14
CA LEU A 396 -0.38 16.68 5.21
C LEU A 396 -0.09 18.04 4.59
N GLN A 397 -0.81 19.07 5.05
CA GLN A 397 -0.54 20.45 4.65
C GLN A 397 0.23 21.19 5.73
N GLY A 398 1.25 21.89 5.30
CA GLY A 398 1.97 22.87 6.10
C GLY A 398 3.12 22.28 6.90
N GLY A 399 4.10 23.10 7.12
CA GLY A 399 5.28 22.81 7.91
C GLY A 399 6.55 22.71 7.06
N TYR A 400 7.54 23.49 7.49
CA TYR A 400 8.89 23.40 6.96
C TYR A 400 9.47 22.02 7.29
N GLY A 401 9.93 21.29 6.28
CA GLY A 401 10.57 19.98 6.46
C GLY A 401 9.68 18.77 6.18
N LEU A 402 8.46 18.94 5.65
CA LEU A 402 7.72 17.81 5.10
C LEU A 402 8.38 17.34 3.79
N PRO A 403 8.49 16.02 3.56
CA PRO A 403 8.93 15.48 2.28
C PRO A 403 8.06 15.98 1.14
N LYS A 404 8.61 16.21 -0.05
CA LYS A 404 7.85 16.55 -1.25
C LYS A 404 6.93 15.40 -1.69
N ASP A 405 7.38 14.17 -1.48
CA ASP A 405 6.57 12.98 -1.65
C ASP A 405 5.86 12.66 -0.33
N THR A 406 4.57 12.91 -0.31
CA THR A 406 3.71 12.66 0.86
C THR A 406 2.89 11.38 0.75
N THR A 407 3.08 10.59 -0.30
CA THR A 407 2.28 9.39 -0.57
C THR A 407 2.45 8.27 0.45
N ASP A 408 3.61 8.18 1.08
CA ASP A 408 3.94 7.15 2.08
C ASP A 408 4.17 7.69 3.50
N ILE A 409 3.71 8.91 3.78
CA ILE A 409 3.86 9.49 5.11
C ILE A 409 2.93 8.80 6.11
N ARG A 410 3.51 8.34 7.20
CA ARG A 410 2.79 7.74 8.34
C ARG A 410 3.07 8.55 9.60
N VAL A 411 2.07 8.61 10.46
CA VAL A 411 2.23 9.16 11.80
C VAL A 411 2.34 8.00 12.78
N GLU A 412 3.51 7.86 13.39
CA GLU A 412 3.73 6.90 14.47
C GLU A 412 4.06 7.66 15.76
N GLY A 413 3.12 7.66 16.69
CA GLY A 413 3.23 8.46 17.91
C GLY A 413 3.26 9.96 17.60
N THR A 414 4.36 10.63 17.94
CA THR A 414 4.56 12.07 17.71
C THR A 414 5.38 12.38 16.45
N GLN A 415 5.73 11.37 15.65
CA GLN A 415 6.65 11.50 14.52
C GLN A 415 5.95 11.26 13.19
N ILE A 416 6.30 12.06 12.20
CA ILE A 416 5.92 11.86 10.80
C ILE A 416 7.01 11.02 10.16
N LYS A 417 6.67 9.78 9.77
CA LYS A 417 7.56 8.86 9.05
C LYS A 417 7.13 8.78 7.60
N GLY A 418 8.08 8.95 6.71
CA GLY A 418 7.91 8.69 5.30
C GLY A 418 8.68 7.44 4.88
N ARG A 419 8.81 7.24 3.57
CA ARG A 419 9.55 6.12 3.02
C ARG A 419 11.03 6.18 3.42
N PRO A 420 11.62 5.13 3.99
CA PRO A 420 13.05 5.10 4.31
C PRO A 420 13.88 5.10 3.03
N ILE A 421 14.95 5.91 3.00
CA ILE A 421 15.89 5.98 1.87
C ILE A 421 16.74 4.72 1.81
N ALA A 422 17.13 4.18 2.97
CA ALA A 422 17.96 2.99 3.08
C ALA A 422 17.64 2.23 4.38
N ALA A 423 17.78 0.91 4.35
CA ALA A 423 17.53 0.06 5.51
C ALA A 423 18.70 0.03 6.51
N GLN A 424 19.92 0.41 6.09
CA GLN A 424 21.13 0.38 6.89
C GLN A 424 21.83 1.73 6.93
N VAL A 425 22.49 2.02 8.06
CA VAL A 425 23.22 3.29 8.26
C VAL A 425 24.32 3.47 7.21
N THR A 426 25.02 2.40 6.84
CA THR A 426 26.12 2.46 5.86
C THR A 426 25.60 2.90 4.48
N ASP A 427 24.53 2.30 3.99
CA ASP A 427 23.94 2.64 2.68
C ASP A 427 23.42 4.08 2.68
N MET A 428 22.82 4.52 3.78
CA MET A 428 22.36 5.88 3.95
C MET A 428 23.52 6.87 3.98
N LEU A 429 24.63 6.56 4.68
CA LEU A 429 25.82 7.39 4.70
C LEU A 429 26.42 7.53 3.30
N ASP A 430 26.42 6.48 2.49
CA ASP A 430 26.87 6.53 1.10
C ASP A 430 26.03 7.48 0.24
N ILE A 431 24.72 7.48 0.46
CA ILE A 431 23.79 8.41 -0.21
C ILE A 431 24.06 9.84 0.25
N LEU A 432 24.15 10.09 1.56
CA LEU A 432 24.33 11.41 2.12
C LEU A 432 25.70 12.04 1.81
N GLU A 433 26.74 11.23 1.65
CA GLU A 433 28.08 11.72 1.27
C GLU A 433 28.21 12.03 -0.23
N LYS A 434 27.50 11.27 -1.10
CA LYS A 434 27.51 11.48 -2.55
C LYS A 434 26.68 12.69 -2.97
N ASP A 435 25.73 13.07 -2.15
CA ASP A 435 24.70 14.00 -2.55
C ASP A 435 24.93 15.42 -2.01
N GLY A 436 25.16 16.31 -2.91
CA GLY A 436 25.05 17.75 -2.63
C GLY A 436 23.59 18.22 -2.59
N ALA A 437 22.71 17.66 -1.78
CA ALA A 437 21.34 18.10 -1.51
C ALA A 437 20.21 17.63 -2.46
N GLY A 438 20.47 16.98 -3.59
CA GLY A 438 19.44 16.66 -4.60
C GLY A 438 18.65 15.38 -4.32
N GLU A 439 19.31 14.28 -3.95
CA GLU A 439 18.67 12.97 -3.81
C GLU A 439 17.91 12.78 -2.48
N THR A 440 18.24 13.56 -1.47
CA THR A 440 17.57 13.52 -0.16
C THR A 440 16.42 14.51 -0.04
N GLU A 441 16.31 15.44 -0.98
CA GLU A 441 15.26 16.46 -0.96
C GLU A 441 13.90 15.80 -1.22
N GLY A 442 13.01 15.89 -0.24
CA GLY A 442 11.67 15.31 -0.31
C GLY A 442 11.54 13.86 0.18
N LYS A 443 12.64 13.21 0.62
CA LYS A 443 12.57 11.86 1.19
C LYS A 443 12.60 11.90 2.71
N SER A 444 11.85 11.01 3.35
CA SER A 444 11.89 10.84 4.80
C SER A 444 13.11 10.01 5.20
N LEU A 445 13.80 10.49 6.22
CA LEU A 445 14.92 9.76 6.80
C LEU A 445 14.40 8.83 7.89
N PRO A 446 14.89 7.56 7.95
CA PRO A 446 14.49 6.63 9.00
C PRO A 446 14.84 7.20 10.39
N ASP A 447 13.92 7.06 11.34
CA ASP A 447 14.16 7.46 12.73
C ASP A 447 14.71 6.33 13.60
N ASP A 448 14.69 5.10 13.09
CA ASP A 448 15.08 3.85 13.75
C ASP A 448 16.46 3.32 13.32
N LEU A 449 17.27 4.18 12.75
CA LEU A 449 18.64 3.82 12.38
C LEU A 449 19.49 3.54 13.63
N GLU A 450 20.12 2.38 13.63
CA GLU A 450 21.05 1.95 14.66
C GLU A 450 22.47 1.84 14.10
N LEU A 451 23.44 2.27 14.90
CA LEU A 451 24.85 2.10 14.57
C LEU A 451 25.22 0.63 14.63
N ASP A 452 26.20 0.22 13.81
CA ASP A 452 26.69 -1.15 13.77
C ASP A 452 27.13 -1.62 15.17
N GLN A 453 26.91 -2.90 15.45
CA GLN A 453 27.31 -3.51 16.71
C GLN A 453 28.81 -3.91 16.70
N ASP A 454 29.40 -4.12 15.54
CA ASP A 454 30.84 -4.34 15.41
C ASP A 454 31.62 -3.06 15.76
N PRO A 455 32.56 -3.08 16.72
CA PRO A 455 33.25 -1.88 17.17
C PRO A 455 34.04 -1.14 16.07
N VAL A 456 34.56 -1.88 15.08
CA VAL A 456 35.36 -1.29 14.00
C VAL A 456 34.45 -0.62 12.99
N ALA A 457 33.38 -1.31 12.57
CA ALA A 457 32.36 -0.74 11.68
C ALA A 457 31.66 0.47 12.33
N ARG A 458 31.32 0.37 13.62
CA ARG A 458 30.73 1.44 14.40
C ARG A 458 31.64 2.68 14.46
N ALA A 459 32.94 2.50 14.76
CA ALA A 459 33.89 3.59 14.78
C ALA A 459 33.98 4.31 13.42
N ALA A 460 34.03 3.55 12.33
CA ALA A 460 34.04 4.09 10.96
C ALA A 460 32.75 4.86 10.63
N GLN A 461 31.58 4.36 11.06
CA GLN A 461 30.31 5.07 10.91
C GLN A 461 30.31 6.40 11.70
N LEU A 462 30.80 6.41 12.93
CA LEU A 462 30.89 7.62 13.74
C LEU A 462 31.82 8.66 13.10
N ASP A 463 32.96 8.25 12.56
CA ASP A 463 33.89 9.16 11.85
C ASP A 463 33.24 9.80 10.62
N ARG A 464 32.41 9.05 9.88
CA ARG A 464 31.63 9.57 8.76
C ARG A 464 30.58 10.58 9.22
N LEU A 465 29.82 10.25 10.27
CA LEU A 465 28.80 11.12 10.85
C LEU A 465 29.40 12.43 11.38
N GLU A 466 30.56 12.39 12.03
CA GLU A 466 31.28 13.60 12.49
C GLU A 466 31.68 14.49 11.31
N ARG A 467 32.11 13.93 10.17
CA ARG A 467 32.38 14.71 8.96
C ARG A 467 31.12 15.31 8.37
N LEU A 468 30.01 14.55 8.33
CA LEU A 468 28.74 15.03 7.78
C LEU A 468 28.17 16.20 8.62
N VAL A 469 28.17 16.11 9.93
CA VAL A 469 27.62 17.16 10.80
C VAL A 469 28.39 18.47 10.69
N ARG A 470 29.69 18.41 10.37
CA ARG A 470 30.55 19.59 10.22
C ARG A 470 30.56 20.18 8.82
N GLY A 471 30.48 19.35 7.77
CA GLY A 471 30.80 19.76 6.41
C GLY A 471 29.73 19.56 5.35
N SER A 472 28.66 18.83 5.64
CA SER A 472 27.62 18.61 4.63
C SER A 472 26.81 19.88 4.34
N ARG A 473 26.57 20.15 3.06
CA ARG A 473 25.67 21.23 2.61
C ARG A 473 24.21 20.89 2.86
N SER A 474 23.86 19.60 2.90
CA SER A 474 22.49 19.12 3.16
C SER A 474 22.17 19.22 4.65
N TRP A 475 21.17 20.02 5.00
CA TRP A 475 20.70 20.09 6.39
C TRP A 475 20.11 18.74 6.86
N GLN A 476 19.52 17.93 5.95
CA GLN A 476 19.01 16.61 6.25
C GLN A 476 20.16 15.68 6.69
N ALA A 477 21.28 15.70 5.96
CA ALA A 477 22.47 14.93 6.32
C ALA A 477 23.02 15.33 7.69
N ARG A 478 23.15 16.65 7.95
CA ARG A 478 23.60 17.15 9.26
C ARG A 478 22.63 16.79 10.39
N ARG A 479 21.32 16.81 10.12
CA ARG A 479 20.29 16.39 11.09
C ARG A 479 20.44 14.92 11.48
N VAL A 480 20.55 14.02 10.47
CA VAL A 480 20.74 12.57 10.72
C VAL A 480 22.04 12.33 11.48
N ALA A 481 23.11 13.01 11.09
CA ALA A 481 24.38 12.88 11.76
C ALA A 481 24.28 13.32 13.24
N ALA A 482 23.68 14.46 13.53
CA ALA A 482 23.49 14.94 14.90
C ALA A 482 22.62 13.97 15.73
N GLN A 483 21.58 13.41 15.15
CA GLN A 483 20.71 12.44 15.81
C GLN A 483 21.44 11.14 16.16
N LEU A 484 22.16 10.53 15.20
CA LEU A 484 22.89 9.28 15.42
C LEU A 484 24.08 9.46 16.37
N LEU A 485 24.83 10.54 16.23
CA LEU A 485 25.90 10.90 17.16
C LEU A 485 25.35 11.06 18.58
N GLY A 486 24.22 11.75 18.73
CA GLY A 486 23.59 11.97 20.04
C GLY A 486 23.11 10.68 20.72
N ARG A 487 22.83 9.63 19.95
CA ARG A 487 22.38 8.30 20.44
C ARG A 487 23.52 7.29 20.57
N SER A 488 24.74 7.66 20.21
CA SER A 488 25.87 6.73 20.11
C SER A 488 26.36 6.17 21.44
N ASP A 489 26.03 6.79 22.57
CA ASP A 489 26.57 6.52 23.91
C ASP A 489 28.11 6.61 23.99
N GLU A 490 28.72 7.45 23.09
CA GLU A 490 30.15 7.63 23.02
C GLU A 490 30.56 9.10 23.24
N LEU A 491 31.36 9.35 24.28
CA LEU A 491 31.79 10.68 24.64
C LEU A 491 32.72 11.33 23.60
N ARG A 492 33.36 10.55 22.72
CA ARG A 492 34.25 11.10 21.68
C ARG A 492 33.55 12.02 20.69
N VAL A 493 32.25 11.84 20.49
CA VAL A 493 31.47 12.61 19.52
C VAL A 493 30.98 13.96 20.04
N VAL A 494 31.19 14.24 21.35
CA VAL A 494 30.74 15.47 22.00
C VAL A 494 31.28 16.75 21.32
N PRO A 495 32.53 16.83 20.87
CA PRO A 495 33.02 18.04 20.15
C PRO A 495 32.24 18.31 18.86
N ALA A 496 31.85 17.28 18.12
CA ALA A 496 31.06 17.44 16.90
C ALA A 496 29.62 17.92 17.20
N LEU A 497 29.02 17.46 18.29
CA LEU A 497 27.71 17.94 18.73
C LEU A 497 27.76 19.38 19.28
N ILE A 498 28.85 19.77 19.96
CA ILE A 498 29.04 21.16 20.38
C ILE A 498 29.12 22.08 19.15
N TYR A 499 29.84 21.68 18.11
CA TYR A 499 29.90 22.42 16.87
C TYR A 499 28.49 22.57 16.26
N ALA A 500 27.68 21.51 16.24
CA ALA A 500 26.33 21.50 15.68
C ALA A 500 25.32 22.38 16.46
N LEU A 501 25.63 22.86 17.64
CA LEU A 501 24.77 23.81 18.36
C LEU A 501 24.63 25.17 17.65
N SER A 502 25.58 25.52 16.77
CA SER A 502 25.53 26.73 15.95
C SER A 502 25.05 26.50 14.53
N ASP A 503 24.52 25.30 14.22
CA ASP A 503 24.00 24.99 12.87
C ASP A 503 22.88 25.97 12.49
N PRO A 504 22.83 26.43 11.23
CA PRO A 504 21.73 27.29 10.76
C PRO A 504 20.37 26.63 10.85
N ASP A 505 20.27 25.27 10.79
CA ASP A 505 19.01 24.53 10.88
C ASP A 505 18.61 24.26 12.34
N GLU A 506 17.38 24.61 12.69
CA GLU A 506 16.84 24.46 14.06
C GLU A 506 16.77 23.01 14.51
N SER A 507 16.46 22.09 13.58
CA SER A 507 16.37 20.65 13.91
C SER A 507 17.73 20.05 14.21
N VAL A 508 18.78 20.49 13.50
CA VAL A 508 20.15 20.07 13.78
C VAL A 508 20.59 20.55 15.16
N ARG A 509 20.37 21.83 15.49
CA ARG A 509 20.66 22.37 16.81
C ARG A 509 19.96 21.62 17.92
N ARG A 510 18.68 21.31 17.73
CA ARG A 510 17.88 20.56 18.71
C ARG A 510 18.44 19.14 18.94
N TYR A 511 18.72 18.38 17.87
CA TYR A 511 19.30 17.04 18.02
C TYR A 511 20.68 17.07 18.66
N ALA A 512 21.51 18.07 18.34
CA ALA A 512 22.81 18.25 18.96
C ALA A 512 22.68 18.53 20.47
N ARG A 513 21.81 19.47 20.86
CA ARG A 513 21.53 19.80 22.28
C ARG A 513 21.03 18.56 23.04
N ASP A 514 20.02 17.86 22.49
CA ASP A 514 19.41 16.73 23.15
C ASP A 514 20.39 15.54 23.23
N GLY A 515 21.22 15.35 22.19
CA GLY A 515 22.31 14.38 22.20
C GLY A 515 23.37 14.68 23.27
N LEU A 516 23.79 15.95 23.44
CA LEU A 516 24.70 16.37 24.50
C LEU A 516 24.11 16.11 25.90
N ARG A 517 22.82 16.40 26.11
CA ARG A 517 22.09 16.09 27.34
C ARG A 517 22.11 14.59 27.64
N PHE A 518 21.85 13.80 26.65
CA PHE A 518 21.81 12.33 26.77
C PHE A 518 23.19 11.76 27.11
N LEU A 519 24.24 12.11 26.35
CA LEU A 519 25.60 11.60 26.53
C LEU A 519 26.22 12.04 27.87
N SER A 520 25.95 13.26 28.27
CA SER A 520 26.53 13.85 29.51
C SER A 520 25.72 13.50 30.76
N ARG A 521 24.48 13.01 30.62
CA ARG A 521 23.51 12.88 31.71
C ARG A 521 23.15 14.20 32.39
N LYS A 522 23.44 15.34 31.74
CA LYS A 522 23.05 16.68 32.20
C LYS A 522 21.79 17.11 31.45
N PHE A 523 20.64 16.78 32.01
CA PHE A 523 19.34 16.96 31.34
C PHE A 523 18.89 18.44 31.26
N ASP A 524 19.39 19.33 32.10
CA ASP A 524 19.20 20.78 32.02
C ASP A 524 19.97 21.43 30.87
N GLY A 525 21.03 20.76 30.36
CA GLY A 525 21.74 21.15 29.14
C GLY A 525 22.32 22.57 29.16
N PHE A 526 22.73 23.05 30.33
CA PHE A 526 23.22 24.42 30.55
C PHE A 526 22.24 25.53 30.12
N GLY A 527 20.93 25.21 30.11
CA GLY A 527 19.88 26.21 29.94
C GLY A 527 19.64 26.70 28.51
N MET A 528 20.19 26.05 27.48
CA MET A 528 19.93 26.43 26.10
C MET A 528 18.45 26.22 25.74
N PRO A 529 17.69 27.25 25.33
CA PRO A 529 16.28 27.14 24.97
C PRO A 529 16.06 26.46 23.60
N ASP A 530 14.81 26.21 23.25
CA ASP A 530 14.46 25.61 21.94
C ASP A 530 14.76 26.53 20.76
N ARG A 531 14.63 27.86 20.97
CA ARG A 531 14.94 28.89 19.98
C ARG A 531 15.96 29.87 20.57
N PRO A 532 17.24 29.47 20.63
CA PRO A 532 18.27 30.28 21.20
C PRO A 532 18.65 31.45 20.27
N ASN A 533 18.98 32.59 20.86
CA ASN A 533 19.69 33.65 20.16
C ASN A 533 21.20 33.33 20.09
N GLN A 534 21.94 34.11 19.31
CA GLN A 534 23.37 33.87 19.09
C GLN A 534 24.20 33.85 20.41
N ALA A 535 23.92 34.75 21.35
CA ALA A 535 24.64 34.79 22.62
C ALA A 535 24.35 33.56 23.49
N GLU A 536 23.11 33.04 23.46
CA GLU A 536 22.73 31.82 24.18
C GLU A 536 23.39 30.57 23.56
N ILE A 537 23.58 30.54 22.23
CA ILE A 537 24.33 29.49 21.54
C ILE A 537 25.81 29.50 22.01
N GLU A 538 26.45 30.64 21.94
CA GLU A 538 27.86 30.79 22.32
C GLU A 538 28.09 30.44 23.80
N GLN A 539 27.20 30.89 24.69
CA GLN A 539 27.24 30.54 26.10
C GLN A 539 27.09 29.03 26.31
N ALA A 540 26.16 28.38 25.62
CA ALA A 540 25.94 26.93 25.70
C ALA A 540 27.17 26.18 25.17
N GLN A 541 27.70 26.55 24.01
CA GLN A 541 28.91 25.95 23.45
C GLN A 541 30.10 26.06 24.42
N GLN A 542 30.31 27.22 25.03
CA GLN A 542 31.38 27.40 25.99
C GLN A 542 31.19 26.53 27.23
N ALA A 543 29.98 26.48 27.77
CA ALA A 543 29.68 25.66 28.94
C ALA A 543 29.86 24.14 28.65
N TRP A 544 29.50 23.70 27.47
CA TRP A 544 29.72 22.31 27.03
C TRP A 544 31.20 21.99 26.81
N ARG A 545 32.00 22.92 26.26
CA ARG A 545 33.46 22.78 26.12
C ARG A 545 34.14 22.68 27.49
N ASP A 546 33.75 23.52 28.43
CA ASP A 546 34.33 23.54 29.79
C ASP A 546 33.97 22.24 30.52
N TRP A 547 32.72 21.76 30.38
CA TRP A 547 32.34 20.46 30.91
C TRP A 547 33.15 19.32 30.26
N TYR A 548 33.29 19.32 28.93
CA TYR A 548 34.01 18.25 28.25
C TYR A 548 35.48 18.18 28.64
N ARG A 549 36.13 19.32 28.91
CA ARG A 549 37.49 19.39 29.45
C ARG A 549 37.59 18.72 30.81
N THR A 550 36.54 18.68 31.62
CA THR A 550 36.57 17.99 32.92
C THR A 550 36.53 16.48 32.74
N VAL A 551 35.87 15.99 31.68
CA VAL A 551 35.73 14.51 31.38
C VAL A 551 36.88 14.01 30.52
N ASN A 552 37.41 14.86 29.65
CA ASN A 552 38.55 14.56 28.76
C ASN A 552 39.58 15.70 28.79
N PRO A 553 40.43 15.78 29.84
CA PRO A 553 41.40 16.89 30.01
C PRO A 553 42.47 16.95 28.91
N LYS A 554 42.67 15.88 28.15
CA LYS A 554 43.68 15.86 27.07
C LYS A 554 43.12 16.34 25.73
N HIS A 555 41.82 16.56 25.64
CA HIS A 555 41.21 17.05 24.41
C HIS A 555 41.54 18.51 24.15
N VAL A 556 41.99 18.79 22.96
CA VAL A 556 42.25 20.14 22.46
C VAL A 556 41.18 20.43 21.40
N PHE A 557 40.35 21.46 21.64
CA PHE A 557 39.42 21.93 20.61
C PHE A 557 40.21 22.65 19.53
N LEU A 558 40.01 22.23 18.29
CA LEU A 558 40.63 22.87 17.13
C LEU A 558 39.79 24.05 16.66
N ASP A 559 40.37 24.96 15.84
CA ASP A 559 39.67 26.15 15.36
C ASP A 559 38.36 25.85 14.64
N TYR A 560 38.25 24.70 13.99
CA TYR A 560 37.00 24.25 13.36
C TYR A 560 35.97 23.69 14.37
N ASP A 561 36.35 23.55 15.64
CA ASP A 561 35.42 23.20 16.75
C ASP A 561 34.93 24.46 17.50
N LEU A 562 35.49 25.58 17.17
CA LEU A 562 35.17 26.88 17.74
C LEU A 562 34.17 27.63 16.87
#